data_6b5d48e8842ff1fda89a7048630eb953
#
_entry.id   6b5d48e8842ff1fda89a7048630eb953
#
_cell.length_a   1.000
_cell.length_b   1.000
_cell.length_c   1.000
_cell.angle_alpha   90.00
_cell.angle_beta   90.00
_cell.angle_gamma   90.00
#
_symmetry.space_group_name_H-M   'P 1'
#
loop_
_entity.id
_entity.type
_entity.pdbx_description
1 polymer ?
#
loop_
_entity_poly.entity_id
_entity_poly.type
_entity_poly.pdbx_seq_one_letter_code
_entity_poly.pdbx_strand_id
1 'polypeptide(L)'
;MVGVGALIFDRNRILMTQRGKEPLKDWWSLPGGAVETGETLEEAVRREVREETGLEIKPLGVLEIFERILRDPAGVPEYHYVLIDYVCRATGGDLRAGDDAQRAEWVRRPDLRKLQITEGTLGVIEKGFQNRRKYR
;
A
#
# COMPACT_ATOMS: atom_id res chain seq x y z
N MET A 1 -5.72 -14.31 4.90
CA MET A 1 -4.69 -13.43 5.47
C MET A 1 -5.18 -11.99 5.46
N VAL A 2 -5.01 -11.29 6.56
CA VAL A 2 -5.38 -9.88 6.68
C VAL A 2 -4.15 -9.00 6.51
N GLY A 3 -4.27 -7.99 5.66
CA GLY A 3 -3.20 -7.04 5.43
C GLY A 3 -3.73 -5.61 5.46
N VAL A 4 -2.80 -4.68 5.51
CA VAL A 4 -3.09 -3.25 5.50
C VAL A 4 -2.30 -2.58 4.40
N GLY A 5 -2.85 -1.50 3.85
CA GLY A 5 -2.17 -0.68 2.88
C GLY A 5 -2.31 0.80 3.24
N ALA A 6 -1.36 1.60 2.80
CA ALA A 6 -1.33 3.02 3.09
C ALA A 6 -1.36 3.86 1.82
N LEU A 7 -2.34 4.76 1.73
CA LEU A 7 -2.38 5.79 0.70
C LEU A 7 -1.82 7.06 1.32
N ILE A 8 -0.58 7.38 0.98
CA ILE A 8 0.13 8.52 1.53
C ILE A 8 0.31 9.53 0.40
N PHE A 9 -0.38 10.66 0.51
CA PHE A 9 -0.38 11.68 -0.53
C PHE A 9 0.51 12.86 -0.17
N ASP A 10 1.14 13.42 -1.20
CA ASP A 10 1.83 14.69 -1.12
C ASP A 10 1.52 15.47 -2.40
N ARG A 11 0.59 16.42 -2.31
CA ARG A 11 0.11 17.19 -3.47
C ARG A 11 -0.46 16.24 -4.54
N ASN A 12 0.09 16.26 -5.75
CA ASN A 12 -0.37 15.39 -6.85
C ASN A 12 0.44 14.09 -6.95
N ARG A 13 1.03 13.66 -5.83
CA ARG A 13 1.85 12.45 -5.76
C ARG A 13 1.33 11.49 -4.70
N ILE A 14 1.61 10.22 -4.90
CA ILE A 14 1.35 9.16 -3.92
C ILE A 14 2.62 8.33 -3.75
N LEU A 15 2.83 7.85 -2.53
CA LEU A 15 3.99 6.99 -2.25
C LEU A 15 3.70 5.57 -2.69
N MET A 16 4.57 5.03 -3.54
CA MET A 16 4.48 3.67 -4.04
C MET A 16 5.72 2.87 -3.67
N THR A 17 5.55 1.57 -3.49
CA THR A 17 6.67 0.66 -3.27
C THR A 17 6.70 -0.40 -4.35
N GLN A 18 7.91 -0.83 -4.74
CA GLN A 18 8.11 -1.93 -5.66
C GLN A 18 8.45 -3.17 -4.85
N ARG A 19 7.70 -4.23 -5.08
CA ARG A 19 7.85 -5.48 -4.33
C ARG A 19 9.19 -6.13 -4.65
N GLY A 20 9.92 -6.52 -3.61
CA GLY A 20 11.24 -7.17 -3.74
C GLY A 20 11.19 -8.68 -3.67
N LYS A 21 10.03 -9.30 -3.43
CA LYS A 21 9.90 -10.75 -3.38
C LYS A 21 8.52 -11.24 -3.83
N GLU A 22 8.44 -12.53 -4.13
CA GLU A 22 7.19 -13.17 -4.52
C GLU A 22 6.17 -13.22 -3.37
N PRO A 23 4.87 -13.21 -3.63
CA PRO A 23 4.28 -13.13 -4.97
C PRO A 23 4.38 -11.71 -5.54
N LEU A 24 4.29 -11.60 -6.86
CA LEU A 24 4.27 -10.32 -7.59
C LEU A 24 5.56 -9.50 -7.44
N LYS A 25 6.71 -10.16 -7.40
CA LYS A 25 8.01 -9.48 -7.38
C LYS A 25 8.10 -8.49 -8.56
N ASP A 26 8.70 -7.33 -8.33
CA ASP A 26 8.89 -6.22 -9.26
C ASP A 26 7.61 -5.43 -9.59
N TRP A 27 6.46 -5.87 -9.12
CA TRP A 27 5.23 -5.10 -9.25
C TRP A 27 5.20 -3.95 -8.24
N TRP A 28 4.56 -2.87 -8.63
CA TRP A 28 4.36 -1.72 -7.75
C TRP A 28 3.03 -1.83 -7.01
N SER A 29 3.04 -1.38 -5.76
CA SER A 29 1.88 -1.46 -4.89
C SER A 29 1.94 -0.33 -3.86
N LEU A 30 0.89 -0.24 -3.04
CA LEU A 30 0.91 0.63 -1.87
C LEU A 30 1.84 0.06 -0.80
N PRO A 31 2.49 0.91 0.00
CA PRO A 31 3.18 0.41 1.20
C PRO A 31 2.19 -0.33 2.09
N GLY A 32 2.60 -1.46 2.64
CA GLY A 32 1.73 -2.25 3.50
C GLY A 32 2.19 -3.69 3.60
N GLY A 33 1.42 -4.49 4.31
CA GLY A 33 1.73 -5.89 4.50
C GLY A 33 0.82 -6.56 5.50
N ALA A 34 1.21 -7.74 5.95
CA ALA A 34 0.39 -8.56 6.83
C ALA A 34 0.28 -7.98 8.25
N VAL A 35 -0.91 -8.09 8.81
CA VAL A 35 -1.15 -7.77 10.23
C VAL A 35 -0.60 -8.92 11.07
N GLU A 36 0.18 -8.60 12.09
CA GLU A 36 0.72 -9.60 13.01
C GLU A 36 -0.29 -9.87 14.14
N THR A 37 -0.29 -11.08 14.65
CA THR A 37 -1.17 -11.46 15.77
C THR A 37 -0.94 -10.54 16.96
N GLY A 38 -2.03 -9.94 17.46
CA GLY A 38 -1.97 -9.03 18.62
C GLY A 38 -1.75 -7.57 18.23
N GLU A 39 -1.54 -7.30 16.97
CA GLU A 39 -1.33 -5.95 16.44
C GLU A 39 -2.67 -5.38 15.95
N THR A 40 -2.97 -4.12 16.28
CA THR A 40 -4.14 -3.46 15.70
C THR A 40 -3.85 -3.11 14.23
N LEU A 41 -4.90 -2.83 13.46
CA LEU A 41 -4.73 -2.44 12.07
C LEU A 41 -3.90 -1.16 11.94
N GLU A 42 -4.12 -0.17 12.80
CA GLU A 42 -3.36 1.07 12.77
C GLU A 42 -1.89 0.88 13.15
N GLU A 43 -1.62 0.03 14.14
CA GLU A 43 -0.25 -0.34 14.49
C GLU A 43 0.44 -1.04 13.31
N ALA A 44 -0.27 -1.94 12.62
CA ALA A 44 0.25 -2.67 11.48
C ALA A 44 0.63 -1.73 10.34
N VAL A 45 -0.26 -0.80 9.97
CA VAL A 45 0.02 0.10 8.85
C VAL A 45 1.18 1.04 9.18
N ARG A 46 1.28 1.52 10.42
CA ARG A 46 2.42 2.34 10.85
C ARG A 46 3.73 1.58 10.78
N ARG A 47 3.74 0.35 11.26
CA ARG A 47 4.93 -0.51 11.24
C ARG A 47 5.37 -0.82 9.82
N GLU A 48 4.44 -1.25 8.98
CA GLU A 48 4.75 -1.61 7.59
C GLU A 48 5.31 -0.43 6.81
N VAL A 49 4.70 0.76 6.95
CA VAL A 49 5.19 1.96 6.27
C VAL A 49 6.60 2.31 6.74
N ARG A 50 6.84 2.23 8.05
CA ARG A 50 8.18 2.51 8.60
C ARG A 50 9.21 1.54 8.06
N GLU A 51 8.90 0.24 8.04
CA GLU A 51 9.82 -0.79 7.57
C GLU A 51 10.12 -0.67 6.08
N GLU A 52 9.11 -0.38 5.27
CA GLU A 52 9.26 -0.36 3.82
C GLU A 52 9.71 0.97 3.25
N THR A 53 9.42 2.08 3.92
CA THR A 53 9.65 3.41 3.36
C THR A 53 10.46 4.34 4.25
N GLY A 54 10.66 4.01 5.52
CA GLY A 54 11.34 4.89 6.48
C GLY A 54 10.49 6.04 7.00
N LEU A 55 9.26 6.19 6.51
CA LEU A 55 8.40 7.30 6.93
C LEU A 55 7.58 6.96 8.18
N GLU A 56 7.34 8.01 8.99
CA GLU A 56 6.34 7.97 10.04
C GLU A 56 5.04 8.55 9.48
N ILE A 57 3.92 7.91 9.82
CA ILE A 57 2.61 8.33 9.31
C ILE A 57 1.57 8.37 10.41
N LYS A 58 0.50 9.11 10.14
CA LYS A 58 -0.73 9.07 10.93
C LYS A 58 -1.85 8.54 10.05
N PRO A 59 -2.46 7.39 10.38
CA PRO A 59 -3.65 6.92 9.69
C PRO A 59 -4.82 7.89 9.97
N LEU A 60 -5.53 8.30 8.93
CA LEU A 60 -6.64 9.25 9.04
C LEU A 60 -8.00 8.56 8.97
N GLY A 61 -8.09 7.44 8.25
CA GLY A 61 -9.32 6.68 8.13
C GLY A 61 -9.23 5.62 7.06
N VAL A 62 -10.14 4.67 7.11
CA VAL A 62 -10.26 3.60 6.12
C VAL A 62 -10.88 4.15 4.84
N LEU A 63 -10.21 3.94 3.72
CA LEU A 63 -10.76 4.29 2.41
C LEU A 63 -11.59 3.14 1.86
N GLU A 64 -11.04 1.92 1.94
CA GLU A 64 -11.64 0.76 1.30
C GLU A 64 -11.16 -0.54 1.92
N ILE A 65 -12.02 -1.54 1.88
CA ILE A 65 -11.65 -2.93 2.17
C ILE A 65 -11.65 -3.64 0.83
N PHE A 66 -10.55 -4.29 0.51
CA PHE A 66 -10.31 -4.86 -0.81
C PHE A 66 -9.83 -6.30 -0.67
N GLU A 67 -10.41 -7.20 -1.48
CA GLU A 67 -9.96 -8.59 -1.50
C GLU A 67 -9.10 -8.87 -2.73
N ARG A 68 -8.06 -9.66 -2.54
CA ARG A 68 -7.21 -10.13 -3.64
C ARG A 68 -7.08 -11.64 -3.54
N ILE A 69 -7.49 -12.33 -4.60
CA ILE A 69 -7.38 -13.78 -4.69
C ILE A 69 -6.43 -14.08 -5.85
N LEU A 70 -5.30 -14.69 -5.54
CA LEU A 70 -4.32 -15.11 -6.53
C LEU A 70 -4.48 -16.61 -6.73
N ARG A 71 -4.68 -17.02 -8.00
CA ARG A 71 -4.94 -18.41 -8.36
C ARG A 71 -3.76 -18.99 -9.09
N ASP A 72 -3.57 -20.31 -8.94
CA ASP A 72 -2.57 -21.04 -9.72
C ASP A 72 -3.05 -21.23 -11.16
N PRO A 73 -2.22 -21.81 -12.06
CA PRO A 73 -2.62 -22.04 -13.44
C PRO A 73 -3.86 -22.94 -13.62
N ALA A 74 -4.17 -23.78 -12.63
CA ALA A 74 -5.37 -24.63 -12.63
C ALA A 74 -6.61 -23.89 -12.11
N GLY A 75 -6.47 -22.62 -11.71
CA GLY A 75 -7.57 -21.82 -11.18
C GLY A 75 -7.84 -22.00 -9.70
N VAL A 76 -7.00 -22.73 -8.99
CA VAL A 76 -7.15 -22.97 -7.56
C VAL A 76 -6.60 -21.78 -6.77
N PRO A 77 -7.35 -21.23 -5.79
CA PRO A 77 -6.85 -20.14 -4.96
C PRO A 77 -5.57 -20.54 -4.23
N GLU A 78 -4.52 -19.76 -4.42
CA GLU A 78 -3.22 -19.97 -3.78
C GLU A 78 -2.98 -18.96 -2.67
N TYR A 79 -3.40 -17.71 -2.89
CA TYR A 79 -3.34 -16.65 -1.89
C TYR A 79 -4.66 -15.93 -1.84
N HIS A 80 -5.13 -15.65 -0.64
CA HIS A 80 -6.36 -14.89 -0.42
C HIS A 80 -6.10 -13.83 0.66
N TYR A 81 -6.15 -12.57 0.24
CA TYR A 81 -5.88 -11.42 1.11
C TYR A 81 -7.15 -10.60 1.31
N VAL A 82 -7.38 -10.19 2.54
CA VAL A 82 -8.33 -9.10 2.85
C VAL A 82 -7.47 -7.91 3.23
N LEU A 83 -7.51 -6.87 2.42
CA LEU A 83 -6.68 -5.68 2.58
C LEU A 83 -7.53 -4.50 3.06
N ILE A 84 -7.08 -3.86 4.13
CA ILE A 84 -7.71 -2.66 4.66
C ILE A 84 -6.80 -1.49 4.30
N ASP A 85 -7.27 -0.61 3.43
CA ASP A 85 -6.50 0.52 2.92
C ASP A 85 -6.85 1.80 3.66
N TYR A 86 -5.85 2.42 4.26
CA TYR A 86 -5.97 3.65 5.02
C TYR A 86 -5.45 4.85 4.23
N VAL A 87 -6.18 5.96 4.29
CA VAL A 87 -5.62 7.25 3.91
C VAL A 87 -4.76 7.72 5.08
N CYS A 88 -3.52 8.08 4.80
CA CYS A 88 -2.54 8.44 5.80
C CYS A 88 -1.88 9.78 5.48
N ARG A 89 -1.34 10.42 6.53
CA ARG A 89 -0.55 11.62 6.39
C ARG A 89 0.87 11.34 6.88
N ALA A 90 1.87 11.72 6.08
CA ALA A 90 3.27 11.63 6.50
C ALA A 90 3.52 12.66 7.60
N THR A 91 4.15 12.23 8.70
CA THR A 91 4.44 13.08 9.86
C THR A 91 5.93 13.23 10.14
N GLY A 92 6.78 12.42 9.50
CA GLY A 92 8.22 12.50 9.72
C GLY A 92 8.94 11.34 9.03
N GLY A 93 10.21 11.20 9.38
CA GLY A 93 11.07 10.16 8.83
C GLY A 93 11.75 10.57 7.53
N ASP A 94 12.61 9.68 7.03
CA ASP A 94 13.36 9.87 5.79
C ASP A 94 13.03 8.74 4.82
N LEU A 95 12.64 9.09 3.60
CA LEU A 95 12.26 8.12 2.59
C LEU A 95 13.44 7.23 2.19
N ARG A 96 13.27 5.93 2.39
CA ARG A 96 14.29 4.94 2.11
C ARG A 96 13.62 3.57 2.00
N ALA A 97 13.81 2.90 0.86
CA ALA A 97 13.27 1.55 0.70
C ALA A 97 13.92 0.60 1.71
N GLY A 98 13.11 -0.28 2.28
CA GLY A 98 13.59 -1.27 3.25
C GLY A 98 12.69 -2.48 3.30
N ASP A 99 13.09 -3.48 4.09
CA ASP A 99 12.38 -4.74 4.25
C ASP A 99 12.09 -5.38 2.88
N ASP A 100 10.84 -5.70 2.59
CA ASP A 100 10.44 -6.37 1.36
C ASP A 100 10.28 -5.43 0.15
N ALA A 101 10.48 -4.13 0.33
CA ALA A 101 10.42 -3.17 -0.75
C ALA A 101 11.81 -2.94 -1.32
N GLN A 102 11.97 -3.17 -2.63
CA GLN A 102 13.25 -2.87 -3.29
C GLN A 102 13.35 -1.41 -3.72
N ARG A 103 12.21 -0.72 -3.86
CA ARG A 103 12.14 0.71 -4.16
C ARG A 103 10.95 1.33 -3.44
N ALA A 104 11.09 2.62 -3.07
CA ALA A 104 10.01 3.43 -2.50
C ALA A 104 10.11 4.81 -3.12
N GLU A 105 9.07 5.25 -3.83
CA GLU A 105 9.12 6.49 -4.60
C GLU A 105 7.80 7.25 -4.55
N TRP A 106 7.90 8.56 -4.53
CA TRP A 106 6.77 9.44 -4.77
C TRP A 106 6.48 9.43 -6.26
N VAL A 107 5.25 9.05 -6.64
CA VAL A 107 4.84 8.95 -8.04
C VAL A 107 3.74 9.95 -8.31
N ARG A 108 3.92 10.78 -9.33
CA ARG A 108 2.89 11.73 -9.76
C ARG A 108 1.71 10.98 -10.35
N ARG A 109 0.51 11.47 -10.10
CA ARG A 109 -0.72 10.82 -10.57
C ARG A 109 -0.69 10.44 -12.06
N PRO A 110 -0.28 11.32 -13.01
CA PRO A 110 -0.22 10.94 -14.42
C PRO A 110 0.82 9.87 -14.74
N ASP A 111 1.83 9.69 -13.88
CA ASP A 111 2.90 8.71 -14.11
C ASP A 111 2.55 7.31 -13.61
N LEU A 112 1.47 7.16 -12.85
CA LEU A 112 1.04 5.85 -12.35
C LEU A 112 0.80 4.85 -13.48
N ARG A 113 0.31 5.32 -14.63
CA ARG A 113 0.02 4.45 -15.77
C ARG A 113 1.26 3.87 -16.43
N LYS A 114 2.44 4.40 -16.11
CA LYS A 114 3.71 3.90 -16.63
C LYS A 114 4.25 2.74 -15.81
N LEU A 115 3.64 2.47 -14.64
CA LEU A 115 4.10 1.43 -13.72
C LEU A 115 3.25 0.17 -13.87
N GLN A 116 3.90 -0.98 -13.65
CA GLN A 116 3.21 -2.24 -13.52
C GLN A 116 2.65 -2.34 -12.09
N ILE A 117 1.40 -1.97 -11.92
CA ILE A 117 0.75 -1.89 -10.61
C ILE A 117 -0.08 -3.15 -10.36
N THR A 118 -0.06 -3.67 -9.14
CA THR A 118 -0.83 -4.85 -8.75
C THR A 118 -2.33 -4.63 -9.03
N GLU A 119 -3.00 -5.72 -9.47
CA GLU A 119 -4.40 -5.67 -9.87
C GLU A 119 -5.29 -5.09 -8.77
N GLY A 120 -6.20 -4.18 -9.16
CA GLY A 120 -7.13 -3.53 -8.25
C GLY A 120 -6.57 -2.31 -7.54
N THR A 121 -5.25 -2.19 -7.43
CA THR A 121 -4.60 -1.11 -6.66
C THR A 121 -4.78 0.25 -7.30
N LEU A 122 -4.70 0.34 -8.63
CA LEU A 122 -4.87 1.62 -9.32
C LEU A 122 -6.26 2.22 -9.07
N GLY A 123 -7.30 1.39 -9.07
CA GLY A 123 -8.66 1.84 -8.76
C GLY A 123 -8.78 2.41 -7.36
N VAL A 124 -8.15 1.77 -6.39
CA VAL A 124 -8.12 2.25 -5.00
C VAL A 124 -7.38 3.59 -4.92
N ILE A 125 -6.25 3.71 -5.61
CA ILE A 125 -5.46 4.96 -5.63
C ILE A 125 -6.29 6.10 -6.22
N GLU A 126 -6.98 5.87 -7.34
CA GLU A 126 -7.82 6.90 -7.96
C GLU A 126 -8.97 7.32 -7.05
N LYS A 127 -9.60 6.36 -6.37
CA LYS A 127 -10.62 6.65 -5.37
C LYS A 127 -10.04 7.52 -4.25
N GLY A 128 -8.81 7.23 -3.83
CA GLY A 128 -8.10 8.00 -2.81
C GLY A 128 -7.86 9.44 -3.25
N PHE A 129 -7.36 9.67 -4.46
CA PHE A 129 -7.17 11.02 -5.00
C PHE A 129 -8.48 11.81 -5.03
N GLN A 130 -9.59 11.16 -5.40
CA GLN A 130 -10.90 11.80 -5.47
C GLN A 130 -11.48 12.15 -4.10
N ASN A 131 -11.14 11.38 -3.06
CA ASN A 131 -11.79 11.47 -1.75
C ASN A 131 -10.88 11.95 -0.62
N ARG A 132 -9.58 12.14 -0.85
CA ARG A 132 -8.61 12.41 0.23
C ARG A 132 -8.95 13.62 1.10
N ARG A 133 -9.66 14.60 0.56
CA ARG A 133 -10.06 15.81 1.32
C ARG A 133 -11.02 15.52 2.46
N LYS A 134 -11.70 14.37 2.42
CA LYS A 134 -12.59 13.93 3.49
C LYS A 134 -11.83 13.41 4.71
N TYR A 135 -10.53 13.16 4.53
CA TYR A 135 -9.67 12.58 5.56
C TYR A 135 -8.70 13.65 6.05
N ARG A 136 -9.00 14.26 7.19
CA ARG A 136 -8.18 15.34 7.77
C ARG A 136 -7.89 15.13 9.25
#